data_0bf0d112502d3984904e8fdff687058d
#
_entry.id   0bf0d112502d3984904e8fdff687058d
#
_cell.length_a   1.000
_cell.length_b   1.000
_cell.length_c   1.000
_cell.angle_alpha   90.00
_cell.angle_beta   90.00
_cell.angle_gamma   90.00
#
_symmetry.space_group_name_H-M   'P 1'
#
loop_
_entity.id
_entity.type
_entity.pdbx_description
1 polymer ?
#
loop_
_entity_poly.entity_id
_entity_poly.type
_entity_poly.pdbx_seq_one_letter_code
_entity_poly.pdbx_strand_id
1 'polypeptide(L)'
;EVWEDVVADIAALVAHPSVADAGKSMPGAPFGATVRDALDCALGIAHRLGYETGDDEGYVGIADIAGELDGHIATIAHVDVVPAGPGWATDPYVMERREGWLLGRGVIDDKGPAVLSLYAGAYLLSRGIKPRYGFRALLGCDEEVGMTDVHHYLESHEQPLFLFTPDAEFPVCNAEKGCFGGMFVSAPIKDGAIESWSGADATNAIPSESVCVLAVPVSELPAPRSHAERLTVEPLGEGRSRIFAKGIGGHASLPQGTVNAIAL
;
A
#
# COMPACT_ATOMS: atom_id res chain seq x y z
N GLU A 1 -6.27 -20.92 20.82
CA GLU A 1 -7.42 -19.99 20.95
C GLU A 1 -7.00 -18.58 20.45
N VAL A 2 -6.02 -17.93 21.04
CA VAL A 2 -5.61 -16.55 20.64
C VAL A 2 -5.26 -16.43 19.15
N TRP A 3 -4.64 -17.46 18.56
CA TRP A 3 -4.28 -17.42 17.14
C TRP A 3 -5.51 -17.36 16.22
N GLU A 4 -6.60 -18.01 16.55
CA GLU A 4 -7.82 -17.95 15.73
C GLU A 4 -8.48 -16.55 15.83
N ASP A 5 -8.37 -15.88 16.98
CA ASP A 5 -8.82 -14.51 17.15
C ASP A 5 -7.95 -13.54 16.32
N VAL A 6 -6.62 -13.73 16.33
CA VAL A 6 -5.69 -12.96 15.48
C VAL A 6 -6.06 -13.10 14.00
N VAL A 7 -6.27 -14.33 13.53
CA VAL A 7 -6.64 -14.61 12.14
C VAL A 7 -7.98 -13.97 11.78
N ALA A 8 -8.96 -14.01 12.69
CA ALA A 8 -10.26 -13.39 12.47
C ALA A 8 -10.16 -11.85 12.38
N ASP A 9 -9.32 -11.23 13.21
CA ASP A 9 -9.11 -9.78 13.19
C ASP A 9 -8.34 -9.32 11.94
N ILE A 10 -7.33 -10.09 11.51
CA ILE A 10 -6.66 -9.82 10.22
C ILE A 10 -7.68 -9.91 9.08
N ALA A 11 -8.54 -10.94 9.07
CA ALA A 11 -9.57 -11.08 8.04
C ALA A 11 -10.56 -9.91 8.05
N ALA A 12 -10.98 -9.46 9.24
CA ALA A 12 -11.87 -8.31 9.38
C ALA A 12 -11.23 -7.03 8.80
N LEU A 13 -9.96 -6.79 9.10
CA LEU A 13 -9.26 -5.60 8.60
C LEU A 13 -8.98 -5.69 7.10
N VAL A 14 -8.61 -6.87 6.58
CA VAL A 14 -8.40 -7.11 5.13
C VAL A 14 -9.68 -6.87 4.32
N ALA A 15 -10.86 -7.09 4.90
CA ALA A 15 -12.15 -6.88 4.22
C ALA A 15 -12.41 -5.42 3.81
N HIS A 16 -11.64 -4.46 4.30
CA HIS A 16 -11.72 -3.05 3.89
C HIS A 16 -10.76 -2.77 2.72
N PRO A 17 -11.25 -2.40 1.51
CA PRO A 17 -10.41 -2.05 0.36
C PRO A 17 -9.86 -0.62 0.52
N SER A 18 -9.01 -0.41 1.50
CA SER A 18 -8.52 0.87 1.99
C SER A 18 -7.40 1.46 1.13
N VAL A 19 -7.65 1.63 -0.16
CA VAL A 19 -6.72 2.35 -1.04
C VAL A 19 -6.83 3.84 -0.76
N ALA A 20 -5.71 4.45 -0.34
CA ALA A 20 -5.66 5.87 -0.03
C ALA A 20 -5.88 6.73 -1.29
N ASP A 21 -6.76 7.74 -1.17
CA ASP A 21 -7.08 8.66 -2.26
C ASP A 21 -7.40 10.04 -1.67
N ALA A 22 -6.41 10.93 -1.66
CA ALA A 22 -6.57 12.30 -1.20
C ALA A 22 -7.61 13.11 -2.02
N GLY A 23 -7.92 12.68 -3.26
CA GLY A 23 -8.97 13.25 -4.08
C GLY A 23 -10.39 12.97 -3.54
N LYS A 24 -10.53 12.02 -2.62
CA LYS A 24 -11.78 11.67 -1.92
C LYS A 24 -11.80 12.14 -0.46
N SER A 25 -10.96 13.09 -0.11
CA SER A 25 -10.87 13.65 1.22
C SER A 25 -12.20 14.24 1.69
N MET A 26 -12.55 13.97 2.95
CA MET A 26 -13.71 14.54 3.65
C MET A 26 -13.37 14.74 5.14
N PRO A 27 -14.14 15.54 5.88
CA PRO A 27 -13.89 15.74 7.31
C PRO A 27 -13.79 14.42 8.07
N GLY A 28 -12.68 14.19 8.80
CA GLY A 28 -12.39 12.97 9.54
C GLY A 28 -12.02 11.75 8.67
N ALA A 29 -11.87 11.93 7.36
CA ALA A 29 -11.43 10.88 6.42
C ALA A 29 -10.57 11.50 5.30
N PRO A 30 -9.35 11.97 5.62
CA PRO A 30 -8.50 12.70 4.67
C PRO A 30 -8.10 11.87 3.45
N PHE A 31 -8.07 10.56 3.58
CA PHE A 31 -7.67 9.61 2.53
C PHE A 31 -8.84 8.82 1.94
N GLY A 32 -10.08 9.27 2.23
CA GLY A 32 -11.32 8.66 1.74
C GLY A 32 -11.99 7.72 2.74
N ALA A 33 -13.26 7.43 2.49
CA ALA A 33 -14.12 6.69 3.40
C ALA A 33 -13.63 5.25 3.67
N THR A 34 -13.11 4.56 2.66
CA THR A 34 -12.65 3.16 2.80
C THR A 34 -11.42 3.03 3.71
N VAL A 35 -10.53 4.03 3.71
CA VAL A 35 -9.40 4.08 4.65
C VAL A 35 -9.92 4.39 6.06
N ARG A 36 -10.88 5.31 6.18
CA ARG A 36 -11.54 5.60 7.46
C ARG A 36 -12.20 4.36 8.05
N ASP A 37 -12.93 3.58 7.24
CA ASP A 37 -13.57 2.34 7.69
C ASP A 37 -12.54 1.32 8.20
N ALA A 38 -11.38 1.22 7.53
CA ALA A 38 -10.28 0.36 7.97
C ALA A 38 -9.67 0.85 9.29
N LEU A 39 -9.47 2.16 9.45
CA LEU A 39 -9.00 2.75 10.69
C LEU A 39 -9.96 2.49 11.85
N ASP A 40 -11.26 2.69 11.63
CA ASP A 40 -12.28 2.42 12.64
C ASP A 40 -12.30 0.94 13.04
N CYS A 41 -12.14 0.03 12.09
CA CYS A 41 -12.00 -1.40 12.36
C CYS A 41 -10.79 -1.69 13.23
N ALA A 42 -9.61 -1.14 12.90
CA ALA A 42 -8.37 -1.35 13.65
C ALA A 42 -8.45 -0.77 15.07
N LEU A 43 -9.01 0.44 15.22
CA LEU A 43 -9.26 1.04 16.55
C LEU A 43 -10.28 0.23 17.36
N GLY A 44 -11.29 -0.33 16.73
CA GLY A 44 -12.26 -1.24 17.36
C GLY A 44 -11.59 -2.50 17.88
N ILE A 45 -10.67 -3.09 17.12
CA ILE A 45 -9.85 -4.24 17.54
C ILE A 45 -8.99 -3.83 18.75
N ALA A 46 -8.27 -2.72 18.69
CA ALA A 46 -7.43 -2.23 19.77
C ALA A 46 -8.24 -2.00 21.07
N HIS A 47 -9.39 -1.33 20.97
CA HIS A 47 -10.28 -1.09 22.11
C HIS A 47 -10.76 -2.42 22.74
N ARG A 48 -11.17 -3.39 21.94
CA ARG A 48 -11.56 -4.73 22.43
C ARG A 48 -10.42 -5.45 23.12
N LEU A 49 -9.19 -5.24 22.68
CA LEU A 49 -7.99 -5.80 23.28
C LEU A 49 -7.54 -5.07 24.56
N GLY A 50 -8.22 -3.99 24.96
CA GLY A 50 -8.00 -3.29 26.21
C GLY A 50 -7.11 -2.06 26.13
N TYR A 51 -6.85 -1.55 24.91
CA TYR A 51 -6.16 -0.27 24.72
C TYR A 51 -7.10 0.91 24.97
N GLU A 52 -6.53 2.00 25.43
CA GLU A 52 -7.14 3.32 25.30
C GLU A 52 -6.92 3.80 23.86
N THR A 53 -8.00 4.12 23.15
CA THR A 53 -7.94 4.45 21.72
C THR A 53 -8.23 5.91 21.45
N GLY A 54 -7.50 6.50 20.54
CA GLY A 54 -7.65 7.86 20.02
C GLY A 54 -7.65 7.90 18.50
N ASP A 55 -8.07 9.01 17.97
CA ASP A 55 -8.11 9.27 16.52
C ASP A 55 -7.58 10.69 16.27
N ASP A 56 -6.54 10.80 15.48
CA ASP A 56 -5.94 12.07 15.09
C ASP A 56 -6.53 12.52 13.75
N GLU A 57 -7.78 13.02 13.80
CA GLU A 57 -8.55 13.58 12.67
C GLU A 57 -8.66 12.65 11.44
N GLY A 58 -8.53 11.33 11.63
CA GLY A 58 -8.55 10.34 10.56
C GLY A 58 -7.23 10.16 9.82
N TYR A 59 -6.17 10.84 10.25
CA TYR A 59 -4.81 10.63 9.74
C TYR A 59 -4.16 9.41 10.39
N VAL A 60 -4.18 9.36 11.72
CA VAL A 60 -3.52 8.28 12.49
C VAL A 60 -4.42 7.81 13.62
N GLY A 61 -4.60 6.50 13.73
CA GLY A 61 -5.17 5.87 14.90
C GLY A 61 -4.12 5.71 15.99
N ILE A 62 -4.54 5.92 17.23
CA ILE A 62 -3.68 5.84 18.41
C ILE A 62 -4.27 4.79 19.35
N ALA A 63 -3.46 3.83 19.76
CA ALA A 63 -3.86 2.81 20.74
C ALA A 63 -2.80 2.73 21.84
N ASP A 64 -3.18 3.11 23.05
CA ASP A 64 -2.28 3.31 24.17
C ASP A 64 -2.46 2.29 25.30
N ILE A 65 -1.33 1.86 25.86
CA ILE A 65 -1.22 1.19 27.15
C ILE A 65 -0.38 2.07 28.06
N ALA A 66 -0.94 2.46 29.21
CA ALA A 66 -0.25 3.33 30.17
C ALA A 66 0.98 2.65 30.80
N GLY A 67 2.08 3.38 30.91
CA GLY A 67 3.29 2.99 31.61
C GLY A 67 3.32 3.43 33.07
N GLU A 68 4.42 3.11 33.77
CA GLU A 68 4.72 3.59 35.13
C GLU A 68 5.37 4.99 35.13
N LEU A 69 6.15 5.28 34.09
CA LEU A 69 6.88 6.52 33.90
C LEU A 69 6.32 7.29 32.70
N ASP A 70 6.64 8.58 32.66
CA ASP A 70 6.32 9.45 31.53
C ASP A 70 7.08 9.01 30.27
N GLY A 71 6.46 9.24 29.11
CA GLY A 71 6.94 8.83 27.80
C GLY A 71 6.46 7.44 27.38
N HIS A 72 6.65 7.13 26.10
CA HIS A 72 6.18 5.88 25.51
C HIS A 72 7.18 5.32 24.49
N ILE A 73 7.13 4.03 24.29
CA ILE A 73 7.67 3.35 23.10
C ILE A 73 6.54 3.12 22.11
N ALA A 74 6.82 3.12 20.83
CA ALA A 74 5.77 2.97 19.83
C ALA A 74 6.10 1.93 18.76
N THR A 75 5.04 1.32 18.22
CA THR A 75 5.04 0.72 16.89
C THR A 75 4.28 1.63 15.95
N ILE A 76 4.67 1.63 14.67
CA ILE A 76 3.90 2.23 13.61
C ILE A 76 3.65 1.19 12.53
N ALA A 77 2.40 1.03 12.18
CA ALA A 77 1.91 0.16 11.12
C ALA A 77 0.84 0.94 10.34
N HIS A 78 0.46 0.48 9.14
CA HIS A 78 -0.54 1.19 8.35
C HIS A 78 -1.74 0.32 7.98
N VAL A 79 -2.88 0.97 7.74
CA VAL A 79 -4.14 0.30 7.39
C VAL A 79 -4.55 0.55 5.93
N ASP A 80 -3.89 1.50 5.25
CA ASP A 80 -4.06 1.66 3.82
C ASP A 80 -3.34 0.54 3.05
N VAL A 81 -3.65 0.41 1.78
CA VAL A 81 -3.08 -0.61 0.89
C VAL A 81 -2.97 -0.08 -0.52
N VAL A 82 -2.01 -0.60 -1.29
CA VAL A 82 -1.98 -0.38 -2.74
C VAL A 82 -3.20 -1.01 -3.43
N PRO A 83 -3.61 -0.52 -4.62
CA PRO A 83 -4.62 -1.18 -5.43
C PRO A 83 -4.31 -2.66 -5.63
N ALA A 84 -5.35 -3.51 -5.61
CA ALA A 84 -5.15 -4.96 -5.74
C ALA A 84 -4.45 -5.35 -7.05
N GLY A 85 -4.74 -4.63 -8.14
CA GLY A 85 -4.26 -4.98 -9.47
C GLY A 85 -4.89 -6.27 -10.03
N PRO A 86 -4.55 -6.65 -11.26
CA PRO A 86 -5.02 -7.89 -11.88
C PRO A 86 -4.24 -9.13 -11.38
N GLY A 87 -4.79 -10.32 -11.68
CA GLY A 87 -4.09 -11.59 -11.48
C GLY A 87 -4.41 -12.34 -10.21
N TRP A 88 -5.32 -11.84 -9.37
CA TRP A 88 -5.82 -12.57 -8.21
C TRP A 88 -6.69 -13.75 -8.65
N ALA A 89 -6.49 -14.90 -8.01
CA ALA A 89 -7.33 -16.09 -8.25
C ALA A 89 -8.67 -16.02 -7.49
N THR A 90 -8.73 -15.22 -6.43
CA THR A 90 -9.87 -15.01 -5.55
C THR A 90 -10.01 -13.52 -5.26
N ASP A 91 -11.07 -13.10 -4.57
CA ASP A 91 -11.23 -11.71 -4.15
C ASP A 91 -10.09 -11.31 -3.19
N PRO A 92 -9.26 -10.31 -3.53
CA PRO A 92 -8.14 -9.88 -2.71
C PRO A 92 -8.54 -9.34 -1.33
N TYR A 93 -9.78 -8.93 -1.15
CA TYR A 93 -10.31 -8.39 0.10
C TYR A 93 -11.14 -9.42 0.90
N VAL A 94 -11.16 -10.67 0.46
CA VAL A 94 -11.70 -11.80 1.21
C VAL A 94 -10.54 -12.74 1.58
N MET A 95 -10.02 -12.59 2.79
CA MET A 95 -8.86 -13.36 3.22
C MET A 95 -9.13 -14.86 3.19
N GLU A 96 -8.30 -15.61 2.51
CA GLU A 96 -8.31 -17.07 2.49
C GLU A 96 -7.23 -17.66 3.40
N ARG A 97 -7.58 -18.76 4.09
CA ARG A 97 -6.61 -19.61 4.78
C ARG A 97 -6.43 -20.90 4.00
N ARG A 98 -5.28 -21.10 3.41
CA ARG A 98 -4.98 -22.25 2.56
C ARG A 98 -3.57 -22.77 2.78
N GLU A 99 -3.45 -24.08 3.08
CA GLU A 99 -2.16 -24.77 3.20
C GLU A 99 -1.16 -24.09 4.17
N GLY A 100 -1.67 -23.51 5.28
CA GLY A 100 -0.85 -22.82 6.26
C GLY A 100 -0.54 -21.35 5.94
N TRP A 101 -1.05 -20.82 4.82
CA TRP A 101 -0.91 -19.44 4.42
C TRP A 101 -2.20 -18.65 4.65
N LEU A 102 -2.05 -17.36 4.93
CA LEU A 102 -3.12 -16.36 4.83
C LEU A 102 -2.91 -15.57 3.55
N LEU A 103 -3.92 -15.52 2.69
CA LEU A 103 -3.86 -14.89 1.38
C LEU A 103 -4.87 -13.75 1.30
N GLY A 104 -4.43 -12.55 0.95
CA GLY A 104 -5.28 -11.38 0.80
C GLY A 104 -4.43 -10.09 0.67
N ARG A 105 -5.02 -9.02 0.12
CA ARG A 105 -4.37 -7.72 0.04
C ARG A 105 -4.24 -7.13 1.46
N GLY A 106 -3.02 -6.75 1.87
CA GLY A 106 -2.74 -6.21 3.19
C GLY A 106 -2.44 -7.27 4.27
N VAL A 107 -2.49 -8.57 3.96
CA VAL A 107 -2.18 -9.62 4.96
C VAL A 107 -0.75 -9.51 5.46
N ILE A 108 0.21 -9.20 4.59
CA ILE A 108 1.62 -9.03 4.94
C ILE A 108 2.04 -7.56 5.00
N ASP A 109 1.41 -6.71 4.22
CA ASP A 109 1.74 -5.29 4.03
C ASP A 109 0.43 -4.49 4.10
N ASP A 110 0.09 -3.89 5.25
CA ASP A 110 0.71 -4.07 6.59
C ASP A 110 -0.35 -4.40 7.67
N LYS A 111 -1.62 -4.73 7.25
CA LYS A 111 -2.75 -5.00 8.15
C LYS A 111 -2.52 -6.19 9.09
N GLY A 112 -1.84 -7.23 8.59
CA GLY A 112 -1.49 -8.38 9.42
C GLY A 112 -0.51 -8.00 10.52
N PRO A 113 0.66 -7.40 10.22
CA PRO A 113 1.59 -6.91 11.22
C PRO A 113 0.98 -5.85 12.16
N ALA A 114 0.09 -4.97 11.65
CA ALA A 114 -0.66 -4.02 12.49
C ALA A 114 -1.46 -4.76 13.58
N VAL A 115 -2.25 -5.76 13.21
CA VAL A 115 -3.00 -6.58 14.16
C VAL A 115 -2.06 -7.32 15.13
N LEU A 116 -0.97 -7.90 14.62
CA LEU A 116 0.00 -8.60 15.47
C LEU A 116 0.64 -7.67 16.51
N SER A 117 0.93 -6.42 16.16
CA SER A 117 1.47 -5.43 17.11
C SER A 117 0.47 -5.11 18.22
N LEU A 118 -0.82 -5.01 17.89
CA LEU A 118 -1.89 -4.86 18.90
C LEU A 118 -1.97 -6.06 19.84
N TYR A 119 -1.89 -7.27 19.31
CA TYR A 119 -1.89 -8.48 20.15
C TYR A 119 -0.64 -8.60 21.01
N ALA A 120 0.51 -8.11 20.56
CA ALA A 120 1.73 -8.09 21.38
C ALA A 120 1.57 -7.22 22.63
N GLY A 121 1.00 -6.03 22.50
CA GLY A 121 0.69 -5.18 23.65
C GLY A 121 -0.43 -5.75 24.53
N ALA A 122 -1.49 -6.31 23.92
CA ALA A 122 -2.56 -6.98 24.65
C ALA A 122 -2.06 -8.17 25.48
N TYR A 123 -1.00 -8.84 25.02
CA TYR A 123 -0.35 -9.90 25.81
C TYR A 123 0.18 -9.36 27.14
N LEU A 124 0.79 -8.15 27.16
CA LEU A 124 1.26 -7.54 28.40
C LEU A 124 0.09 -7.31 29.37
N LEU A 125 -1.01 -6.76 28.86
CA LEU A 125 -2.24 -6.52 29.65
C LEU A 125 -2.79 -7.84 30.22
N SER A 126 -2.87 -8.88 29.39
CA SER A 126 -3.37 -10.20 29.82
C SER A 126 -2.53 -10.86 30.92
N ARG A 127 -1.25 -10.48 31.01
CA ARG A 127 -0.33 -10.96 32.07
C ARG A 127 -0.32 -10.04 33.30
N GLY A 128 -1.11 -8.97 33.30
CA GLY A 128 -1.07 -7.96 34.36
C GLY A 128 0.26 -7.19 34.42
N ILE A 129 1.04 -7.21 33.31
CA ILE A 129 2.31 -6.49 33.24
C ILE A 129 2.03 -5.04 32.94
N LYS A 130 2.42 -4.16 33.86
CA LYS A 130 2.46 -2.72 33.59
C LYS A 130 3.85 -2.37 33.05
N PRO A 131 3.96 -1.89 31.80
CA PRO A 131 5.25 -1.56 31.23
C PRO A 131 5.87 -0.35 31.94
N ARG A 132 7.20 -0.25 31.93
CA ARG A 132 7.92 0.89 32.54
C ARG A 132 7.59 2.21 31.85
N TYR A 133 7.56 2.23 30.52
CA TYR A 133 7.08 3.32 29.68
C TYR A 133 5.79 2.91 29.00
N GLY A 134 4.95 3.86 28.64
CA GLY A 134 3.75 3.57 27.87
C GLY A 134 4.09 2.79 26.58
N PHE A 135 3.14 2.01 26.08
CA PHE A 135 3.22 1.42 24.76
C PHE A 135 2.13 2.03 23.89
N ARG A 136 2.51 2.54 22.73
CA ARG A 136 1.62 3.16 21.75
C ARG A 136 1.72 2.42 20.43
N ALA A 137 0.59 1.90 19.94
CA ALA A 137 0.48 1.46 18.56
C ALA A 137 -0.10 2.60 17.72
N LEU A 138 0.63 3.04 16.71
CA LEU A 138 0.19 4.00 15.71
C LEU A 138 -0.29 3.24 14.46
N LEU A 139 -1.44 3.64 13.96
CA LEU A 139 -2.11 3.04 12.80
C LEU A 139 -2.23 4.12 11.72
N GLY A 140 -1.27 4.16 10.81
CA GLY A 140 -1.18 5.12 9.71
C GLY A 140 -2.21 4.84 8.61
N CYS A 141 -2.49 5.85 7.80
CA CYS A 141 -3.53 5.82 6.76
C CYS A 141 -3.06 6.25 5.38
N ASP A 142 -1.76 6.54 5.17
CA ASP A 142 -1.21 7.09 3.93
C ASP A 142 0.25 6.63 3.66
N GLU A 143 0.67 5.48 4.18
CA GLU A 143 2.04 5.00 4.01
C GLU A 143 2.37 4.77 2.53
N GLU A 144 1.47 4.11 1.80
CA GLU A 144 1.65 3.66 0.42
C GLU A 144 1.69 4.80 -0.62
N VAL A 145 1.26 6.02 -0.23
CA VAL A 145 1.13 7.14 -1.18
C VAL A 145 2.01 8.33 -0.83
N GLY A 146 2.14 8.71 0.45
CA GLY A 146 2.87 9.93 0.73
C GLY A 146 3.27 10.18 2.18
N MET A 147 2.85 9.35 3.13
CA MET A 147 3.13 9.48 4.57
C MET A 147 2.72 10.85 5.15
N THR A 148 1.69 11.48 4.59
CA THR A 148 1.20 12.77 5.08
C THR A 148 0.52 12.65 6.43
N ASP A 149 0.04 11.46 6.77
CA ASP A 149 -0.48 11.06 8.06
C ASP A 149 0.57 11.17 9.18
N VAL A 150 1.77 10.65 8.95
CA VAL A 150 2.90 10.74 9.90
C VAL A 150 3.34 12.19 10.08
N HIS A 151 3.39 12.97 9.00
CA HIS A 151 3.70 14.40 9.09
C HIS A 151 2.68 15.14 9.93
N HIS A 152 1.38 14.89 9.73
CA HIS A 152 0.30 15.47 10.53
C HIS A 152 0.44 15.12 12.02
N TYR A 153 0.68 13.84 12.32
CA TYR A 153 0.86 13.38 13.71
C TYR A 153 2.03 14.10 14.42
N LEU A 154 3.15 14.27 13.73
CA LEU A 154 4.35 14.89 14.29
C LEU A 154 4.21 16.41 14.57
N GLU A 155 3.19 17.08 14.00
CA GLU A 155 2.92 18.49 14.26
C GLU A 155 2.36 18.72 15.68
N SER A 156 1.66 17.73 16.27
CA SER A 156 0.89 17.91 17.51
C SER A 156 1.22 16.91 18.62
N HIS A 157 1.97 15.84 18.32
CA HIS A 157 2.27 14.78 19.26
C HIS A 157 3.75 14.68 19.61
N GLU A 158 4.02 14.28 20.85
CA GLU A 158 5.38 14.02 21.31
C GLU A 158 5.97 12.78 20.63
N GLN A 159 7.24 12.86 20.29
CA GLN A 159 7.97 11.73 19.71
C GLN A 159 8.14 10.60 20.75
N PRO A 160 8.04 9.33 20.35
CA PRO A 160 8.30 8.21 21.22
C PRO A 160 9.78 8.15 21.62
N LEU A 161 10.06 7.57 22.80
CA LEU A 161 11.43 7.29 23.23
C LEU A 161 12.12 6.26 22.34
N PHE A 162 11.36 5.39 21.75
CA PHE A 162 11.79 4.37 20.77
C PHE A 162 10.62 4.03 19.86
N LEU A 163 10.89 3.92 18.56
CA LEU A 163 9.92 3.54 17.53
C LEU A 163 10.46 2.40 16.69
N PHE A 164 9.62 1.46 16.31
CA PHE A 164 9.89 0.50 15.24
C PHE A 164 8.62 0.23 14.43
N THR A 165 8.80 -0.18 13.18
CA THR A 165 7.71 -0.68 12.36
C THR A 165 7.79 -2.19 12.23
N PRO A 166 6.66 -2.92 12.31
CA PRO A 166 6.59 -4.34 11.97
C PRO A 166 6.52 -4.59 10.45
N ASP A 167 6.45 -3.52 9.66
CA ASP A 167 6.36 -3.53 8.20
C ASP A 167 7.73 -3.77 7.57
N ALA A 168 8.31 -4.93 7.82
CA ALA A 168 9.61 -5.33 7.31
C ALA A 168 9.82 -6.85 7.37
N GLU A 169 10.80 -7.32 6.61
CA GLU A 169 11.21 -8.72 6.65
C GLU A 169 11.94 -9.07 7.95
N PHE A 170 11.75 -10.31 8.42
CA PHE A 170 12.46 -10.85 9.58
C PHE A 170 13.93 -11.18 9.24
N PRO A 171 14.86 -11.11 10.23
CA PRO A 171 14.60 -10.76 11.64
C PRO A 171 14.59 -9.26 11.92
N VAL A 172 15.33 -8.44 11.20
CA VAL A 172 15.42 -6.99 11.36
C VAL A 172 15.92 -6.38 10.06
N CYS A 173 15.15 -5.45 9.49
CA CYS A 173 15.61 -4.55 8.45
C CYS A 173 16.26 -3.34 9.12
N ASN A 174 17.57 -3.17 8.95
CA ASN A 174 18.35 -2.09 9.56
C ASN A 174 18.88 -1.08 8.54
N ALA A 175 18.50 -1.22 7.28
CA ALA A 175 18.89 -0.32 6.20
C ALA A 175 17.88 -0.39 5.05
N GLU A 176 17.64 0.72 4.41
CA GLU A 176 16.74 0.85 3.28
C GLU A 176 17.49 1.41 2.06
N LYS A 177 16.92 1.13 0.88
CA LYS A 177 17.39 1.73 -0.37
C LYS A 177 16.95 3.19 -0.43
N GLY A 178 17.79 4.05 -0.97
CA GLY A 178 17.39 5.43 -1.29
C GLY A 178 16.30 5.44 -2.38
N CYS A 179 15.32 6.32 -2.22
CA CYS A 179 14.29 6.57 -3.21
C CYS A 179 14.64 7.80 -4.06
N PHE A 180 14.43 7.70 -5.36
CA PHE A 180 14.48 8.83 -6.28
C PHE A 180 13.22 8.83 -7.14
N GLY A 181 12.45 9.92 -7.05
CA GLY A 181 11.31 10.18 -7.91
C GLY A 181 11.58 11.36 -8.83
N GLY A 182 11.17 11.25 -10.08
CA GLY A 182 11.34 12.34 -11.05
C GLY A 182 10.32 12.26 -12.17
N MET A 183 9.96 13.41 -12.71
CA MET A 183 9.07 13.54 -13.86
C MET A 183 9.85 14.06 -15.05
N PHE A 184 9.80 13.34 -16.17
CA PHE A 184 10.31 13.80 -17.45
C PHE A 184 9.17 14.43 -18.24
N VAL A 185 9.29 15.72 -18.55
CA VAL A 185 8.31 16.45 -19.34
C VAL A 185 8.93 16.81 -20.68
N SER A 186 8.35 16.30 -21.76
CA SER A 186 8.76 16.71 -23.13
C SER A 186 8.22 18.08 -23.48
N ALA A 187 8.83 18.74 -24.46
CA ALA A 187 8.15 19.84 -25.16
C ALA A 187 6.85 19.29 -25.79
N PRO A 188 5.83 20.14 -25.99
CA PRO A 188 4.59 19.72 -26.65
C PRO A 188 4.88 19.05 -28.00
N ILE A 189 4.31 17.86 -28.19
CA ILE A 189 4.42 17.13 -29.45
C ILE A 189 3.55 17.84 -30.50
N LYS A 190 4.17 18.41 -31.52
CA LYS A 190 3.45 19.23 -32.52
C LYS A 190 2.76 18.40 -33.60
N ASP A 191 3.24 17.17 -33.84
CA ASP A 191 2.81 16.38 -34.99
C ASP A 191 1.70 15.37 -34.66
N GLY A 192 1.18 15.36 -33.42
CA GLY A 192 -0.02 14.64 -33.04
C GLY A 192 -0.03 13.11 -33.31
N ALA A 193 1.13 12.52 -33.53
CA ALA A 193 1.21 11.08 -33.88
C ALA A 193 0.74 10.17 -32.73
N ILE A 194 0.92 10.57 -31.48
CA ILE A 194 0.46 9.82 -30.29
C ILE A 194 -0.86 10.42 -29.84
N GLU A 195 -1.94 9.64 -29.92
CA GLU A 195 -3.26 10.04 -29.42
C GLU A 195 -3.42 9.70 -27.93
N SER A 196 -2.94 8.56 -27.51
CA SER A 196 -2.95 8.15 -26.11
C SER A 196 -1.86 7.14 -25.82
N TRP A 197 -1.39 7.13 -24.57
CA TRP A 197 -0.45 6.13 -24.07
C TRP A 197 -0.78 5.84 -22.61
N SER A 198 -0.94 4.55 -22.27
CA SER A 198 -1.23 4.09 -20.93
C SER A 198 -0.39 2.87 -20.59
N GLY A 199 -0.18 2.58 -19.32
CA GLY A 199 0.60 1.41 -18.97
C GLY A 199 1.14 1.33 -17.55
N ALA A 200 0.73 2.17 -16.62
CA ALA A 200 1.12 2.02 -15.22
C ALA A 200 -0.02 2.47 -14.30
N ASP A 201 -0.24 1.71 -13.23
CA ASP A 201 -1.29 1.99 -12.24
C ASP A 201 -0.72 2.67 -10.98
N ALA A 202 0.61 2.55 -10.73
CA ALA A 202 1.29 3.14 -9.60
C ALA A 202 2.75 3.50 -9.92
N THR A 203 3.30 4.49 -9.23
CA THR A 203 4.67 4.99 -9.45
C THR A 203 5.75 4.00 -9.01
N ASN A 204 5.45 3.12 -8.07
CA ASN A 204 6.32 2.06 -7.57
C ASN A 204 6.13 0.71 -8.28
N ALA A 205 5.26 0.63 -9.30
CA ALA A 205 5.00 -0.59 -10.08
C ALA A 205 5.68 -0.53 -11.46
N ILE A 206 6.30 -1.65 -11.86
CA ILE A 206 6.77 -1.85 -13.22
C ILE A 206 5.60 -2.43 -14.02
N PRO A 207 5.11 -1.75 -15.07
CA PRO A 207 3.93 -2.18 -15.80
C PRO A 207 4.18 -3.46 -16.60
N SER A 208 3.26 -4.42 -16.46
CA SER A 208 3.24 -5.67 -17.25
C SER A 208 2.62 -5.50 -18.63
N GLU A 209 1.84 -4.44 -18.83
CA GLU A 209 1.16 -4.15 -20.08
C GLU A 209 1.20 -2.66 -20.38
N SER A 210 1.22 -2.31 -21.67
CA SER A 210 1.12 -0.92 -22.13
C SER A 210 0.37 -0.86 -23.44
N VAL A 211 -0.43 0.18 -23.62
CA VAL A 211 -1.20 0.43 -24.83
C VAL A 211 -0.89 1.84 -25.35
N CYS A 212 -0.45 1.93 -26.62
CA CYS A 212 -0.25 3.18 -27.31
C CYS A 212 -1.18 3.25 -28.53
N VAL A 213 -1.92 4.33 -28.69
CA VAL A 213 -2.73 4.62 -29.88
C VAL A 213 -2.07 5.74 -30.66
N LEU A 214 -1.89 5.49 -31.96
CA LEU A 214 -1.21 6.38 -32.89
C LEU A 214 -2.13 6.80 -34.03
N ALA A 215 -2.07 8.06 -34.42
CA ALA A 215 -2.67 8.62 -35.64
C ALA A 215 -1.78 8.32 -36.87
N VAL A 216 -1.32 7.06 -36.97
CA VAL A 216 -0.46 6.58 -38.06
C VAL A 216 -0.95 5.19 -38.46
N PRO A 217 -1.14 4.87 -39.75
CA PRO A 217 -1.54 3.54 -40.19
C PRO A 217 -0.41 2.52 -39.96
N VAL A 218 -0.77 1.26 -39.73
CA VAL A 218 0.19 0.17 -39.49
C VAL A 218 1.28 0.08 -40.59
N SER A 219 0.92 0.37 -41.84
CA SER A 219 1.85 0.33 -42.98
C SER A 219 2.98 1.36 -42.93
N GLU A 220 2.82 2.42 -42.15
CA GLU A 220 3.82 3.49 -42.00
C GLU A 220 4.63 3.34 -40.70
N LEU A 221 4.29 2.40 -39.82
CA LEU A 221 5.06 2.16 -38.62
C LEU A 221 6.40 1.50 -38.93
N PRO A 222 7.49 1.95 -38.31
CA PRO A 222 8.76 1.28 -38.44
C PRO A 222 8.70 -0.12 -37.83
N ALA A 223 9.49 -1.06 -38.35
CA ALA A 223 9.65 -2.36 -37.71
C ALA A 223 10.25 -2.20 -36.32
N PRO A 224 9.79 -3.00 -35.33
CA PRO A 224 10.37 -3.00 -34.00
C PRO A 224 11.88 -3.26 -34.05
N ARG A 225 12.66 -2.47 -33.29
CA ARG A 225 14.13 -2.65 -33.23
C ARG A 225 14.54 -3.80 -32.30
N SER A 226 13.67 -4.13 -31.34
CA SER A 226 13.87 -5.21 -30.38
C SER A 226 12.51 -5.69 -29.85
N HIS A 227 12.47 -6.87 -29.25
CA HIS A 227 11.30 -7.40 -28.54
C HIS A 227 10.00 -7.47 -29.36
N ALA A 228 10.12 -7.69 -30.68
CA ALA A 228 8.96 -7.81 -31.59
C ALA A 228 7.95 -8.86 -31.10
N GLU A 229 8.42 -9.92 -30.46
CA GLU A 229 7.61 -11.01 -29.89
C GLU A 229 6.71 -10.55 -28.73
N ARG A 230 6.99 -9.37 -28.16
CA ARG A 230 6.22 -8.78 -27.06
C ARG A 230 5.26 -7.68 -27.52
N LEU A 231 5.28 -7.35 -28.81
CA LEU A 231 4.47 -6.28 -29.37
C LEU A 231 3.39 -6.87 -30.29
N THR A 232 2.17 -6.39 -30.11
CA THR A 232 1.05 -6.64 -31.02
C THR A 232 0.62 -5.31 -31.62
N VAL A 233 0.56 -5.25 -32.94
CA VAL A 233 0.17 -4.04 -33.69
C VAL A 233 -1.11 -4.32 -34.45
N GLU A 234 -2.13 -3.50 -34.24
CA GLU A 234 -3.46 -3.66 -34.84
C GLU A 234 -3.92 -2.38 -35.51
N PRO A 235 -4.58 -2.46 -36.67
CA PRO A 235 -5.22 -1.31 -37.29
C PRO A 235 -6.50 -0.96 -36.52
N LEU A 236 -6.71 0.34 -36.25
CA LEU A 236 -7.97 0.86 -35.67
C LEU A 236 -8.89 1.53 -36.70
N GLY A 237 -8.56 1.46 -38.01
CA GLY A 237 -9.25 2.17 -39.06
C GLY A 237 -8.86 3.68 -39.12
N GLU A 238 -9.32 4.35 -40.18
CA GLU A 238 -9.09 5.81 -40.37
C GLU A 238 -7.64 6.28 -40.27
N GLY A 239 -6.67 5.43 -40.69
CA GLY A 239 -5.26 5.77 -40.63
C GLY A 239 -4.64 5.69 -39.23
N ARG A 240 -5.28 4.99 -38.29
CA ARG A 240 -4.81 4.82 -36.92
C ARG A 240 -4.33 3.40 -36.64
N SER A 241 -3.49 3.26 -35.66
CA SER A 241 -3.01 1.96 -35.16
C SER A 241 -2.97 1.93 -33.63
N ARG A 242 -3.03 0.72 -33.09
CA ARG A 242 -2.82 0.43 -31.67
C ARG A 242 -1.63 -0.50 -31.53
N ILE A 243 -0.72 -0.14 -30.65
CA ILE A 243 0.40 -0.99 -30.21
C ILE A 243 0.09 -1.46 -28.81
N PHE A 244 0.03 -2.77 -28.61
CA PHE A 244 -0.03 -3.41 -27.32
C PHE A 244 1.35 -4.02 -27.01
N ALA A 245 1.92 -3.67 -25.86
CA ALA A 245 3.19 -4.20 -25.39
C ALA A 245 2.96 -5.06 -24.14
N LYS A 246 3.52 -6.28 -24.14
CA LYS A 246 3.46 -7.24 -23.03
C LYS A 246 4.81 -7.37 -22.35
N GLY A 247 4.92 -6.81 -21.15
CA GLY A 247 6.08 -6.90 -20.29
C GLY A 247 5.99 -8.04 -19.26
N ILE A 248 6.71 -7.85 -18.17
CA ILE A 248 6.65 -8.65 -16.93
C ILE A 248 6.65 -7.65 -15.78
N GLY A 249 5.51 -7.53 -15.08
CA GLY A 249 5.35 -6.59 -13.99
C GLY A 249 6.13 -6.97 -12.75
N GLY A 250 6.25 -6.03 -11.83
CA GLY A 250 6.90 -6.22 -10.54
C GLY A 250 7.00 -4.92 -9.76
N HIS A 251 7.54 -5.01 -8.56
CA HIS A 251 7.81 -3.84 -7.73
C HIS A 251 9.08 -3.12 -8.20
N ALA A 252 9.05 -1.78 -8.25
CA ALA A 252 10.18 -0.98 -8.73
C ALA A 252 11.46 -1.13 -7.87
N SER A 253 11.32 -1.47 -6.58
CA SER A 253 12.44 -1.74 -5.68
C SER A 253 13.15 -3.08 -5.95
N LEU A 254 12.48 -4.02 -6.65
CA LEU A 254 12.98 -5.37 -6.99
C LEU A 254 12.79 -5.64 -8.49
N PRO A 255 13.51 -4.91 -9.38
CA PRO A 255 13.29 -4.97 -10.81
C PRO A 255 13.84 -6.23 -11.49
N GLN A 256 14.52 -7.11 -10.76
CA GLN A 256 15.12 -8.32 -11.33
C GLN A 256 14.06 -9.25 -11.90
N GLY A 257 14.24 -9.64 -13.16
CA GLY A 257 13.29 -10.51 -13.87
C GLY A 257 12.06 -9.80 -14.45
N THR A 258 11.92 -8.50 -14.24
CA THR A 258 10.83 -7.70 -14.83
C THR A 258 11.18 -7.19 -16.24
N VAL A 259 10.15 -6.83 -16.99
CA VAL A 259 10.26 -6.18 -18.30
C VAL A 259 9.22 -5.06 -18.34
N ASN A 260 9.67 -3.81 -18.31
CA ASN A 260 8.78 -2.66 -18.35
C ASN A 260 8.10 -2.54 -19.71
N ALA A 261 6.78 -2.71 -19.75
CA ALA A 261 6.01 -2.67 -21.01
C ALA A 261 6.01 -1.29 -21.70
N ILE A 262 6.19 -0.19 -20.96
CA ILE A 262 6.29 1.16 -21.54
C ILE A 262 7.63 1.35 -22.24
N ALA A 263 8.67 0.62 -21.83
CA ALA A 263 10.02 0.75 -22.39
C ALA A 263 10.25 -0.16 -23.64
N LEU A 264 9.29 -1.01 -24.00
CA LEU A 264 9.34 -1.87 -25.20
C LEU A 264 9.01 -1.10 -26.44
#